data_11593887e4c4ee87b8d681d240ed956b
#
_entry.id   11593887e4c4ee87b8d681d240ed956b
#
_cell.length_a   1.000
_cell.length_b   1.000
_cell.length_c   1.000
_cell.angle_alpha   90.00
_cell.angle_beta   90.00
_cell.angle_gamma   90.00
#
_symmetry.space_group_name_H-M   'P 1'
#
loop_
_entity.id
_entity.type
_entity.pdbx_description
1 polymer ?
#
loop_
_entity_poly.entity_id
_entity_poly.type
_entity_poly.pdbx_seq_one_letter_code
_entity_poly.pdbx_strand_id
1 'polypeptide(L)'
;LAEALDLCFLGDGETLPDMLHGAFTESTGCEEFLDRMSPVPGVYLPARTAPVVEGEAIRDFTGPRPMLSLVDPLEDPARTAVTTPDTAFGDMYLVEAARGCPFQCRFCSAREMNSPYRSVPVDRLLPVFDEAAQLRSKVGLVSTSLNNHPQAAVIFEEMRKRGLKVAAPSLRPGTISEDLLRALKDSRVAGVTLAPETGSEELRYALGKRIGNEVILEDVRALISSGIRDIKLYFMVGLPGEEIHDLDETVDLVKRIRQTFIHVSRGNRRIGTINVSINTMVPKPHTPFERQAMVEPGDAKARLSRISRALKSESNVAVSYEGPKWAYLQALLCRGDRNVFGLILEMARGEQGSWQRLLKDWPRNPDYYALRERPAGEILPWSFYRTGCM
;
A
#
# COMPACT_ATOMS: atom_id res chain seq x y z
N LEU A 1 11.02 -11.47 11.77
CA LEU A 1 10.01 -11.61 12.87
C LEU A 1 9.75 -13.07 13.25
N ALA A 2 9.88 -14.02 12.32
CA ALA A 2 9.66 -15.45 12.63
C ALA A 2 10.45 -15.97 13.84
N GLU A 3 11.61 -15.40 14.14
CA GLU A 3 12.42 -15.76 15.29
C GLU A 3 11.92 -15.16 16.63
N ALA A 4 10.92 -14.29 16.59
CA ALA A 4 10.35 -13.62 17.75
C ALA A 4 8.91 -14.02 18.04
N LEU A 5 8.30 -14.84 17.19
CA LEU A 5 6.89 -15.20 17.25
C LEU A 5 6.71 -16.71 17.36
N ASP A 6 5.89 -17.15 18.30
CA ASP A 6 5.50 -18.54 18.41
C ASP A 6 4.45 -18.91 17.35
N LEU A 7 3.56 -17.95 17.04
CA LEU A 7 2.48 -18.09 16.09
C LEU A 7 2.28 -16.79 15.30
N CYS A 8 1.97 -16.91 14.03
CA CYS A 8 1.51 -15.80 13.19
C CYS A 8 0.26 -16.24 12.42
N PHE A 9 -0.71 -15.36 12.28
CA PHE A 9 -1.90 -15.63 11.48
C PHE A 9 -1.82 -14.88 10.15
N LEU A 10 -2.06 -15.59 9.06
CA LEU A 10 -1.95 -15.09 7.70
C LEU A 10 -3.33 -14.99 7.06
N GLY A 11 -3.72 -13.79 6.69
CA GLY A 11 -5.01 -13.51 6.04
C GLY A 11 -6.00 -12.75 6.91
N ASP A 12 -7.28 -13.01 6.69
CA ASP A 12 -8.40 -12.35 7.36
C ASP A 12 -8.62 -12.93 8.75
N GLY A 13 -8.58 -12.08 9.78
CA GLY A 13 -8.51 -12.50 11.18
C GLY A 13 -9.88 -12.59 11.90
N GLU A 14 -10.99 -12.43 11.22
CA GLU A 14 -12.33 -12.36 11.85
C GLU A 14 -12.71 -13.63 12.63
N THR A 15 -12.28 -14.79 12.15
CA THR A 15 -12.54 -16.08 12.81
C THR A 15 -11.51 -16.46 13.87
N LEU A 16 -10.37 -15.74 13.90
CA LEU A 16 -9.23 -16.07 14.76
C LEU A 16 -9.54 -15.96 16.27
N PRO A 17 -10.28 -14.95 16.78
CA PRO A 17 -10.53 -14.79 18.21
C PRO A 17 -11.19 -16.01 18.85
N ASP A 18 -12.21 -16.58 18.22
CA ASP A 18 -12.93 -17.75 18.75
C ASP A 18 -12.04 -19.00 18.76
N MET A 19 -11.25 -19.19 17.69
CA MET A 19 -10.31 -20.30 17.59
C MET A 19 -9.19 -20.20 18.63
N LEU A 20 -8.63 -19.00 18.84
CA LEU A 20 -7.64 -18.73 19.87
C LEU A 20 -8.21 -18.99 21.27
N HIS A 21 -9.42 -18.48 21.55
CA HIS A 21 -10.06 -18.64 22.83
C HIS A 21 -10.31 -20.13 23.14
N GLY A 22 -10.88 -20.89 22.19
CA GLY A 22 -11.11 -22.32 22.34
C GLY A 22 -9.80 -23.08 22.59
N ALA A 23 -8.78 -22.87 21.73
CA ALA A 23 -7.50 -23.53 21.89
C ALA A 23 -6.83 -23.17 23.22
N PHE A 24 -6.87 -21.90 23.64
CA PHE A 24 -6.25 -21.43 24.89
C PHE A 24 -6.93 -22.03 26.14
N THR A 25 -8.26 -22.05 26.19
CA THR A 25 -9.01 -22.55 27.35
C THR A 25 -8.92 -24.06 27.53
N GLU A 26 -8.70 -24.79 26.42
CA GLU A 26 -8.62 -26.25 26.44
C GLU A 26 -7.19 -26.77 26.55
N SER A 27 -6.17 -25.91 26.55
CA SER A 27 -4.77 -26.32 26.62
C SER A 27 -4.20 -26.18 28.01
N THR A 28 -3.37 -27.14 28.40
CA THR A 28 -2.67 -27.16 29.69
C THR A 28 -1.28 -26.48 29.61
N GLY A 29 -0.79 -26.16 28.40
CA GLY A 29 0.50 -25.53 28.18
C GLY A 29 0.70 -25.06 26.75
N CYS A 30 1.80 -24.38 26.51
CA CYS A 30 2.12 -23.73 25.24
C CYS A 30 2.17 -24.73 24.08
N GLU A 31 2.84 -25.88 24.23
CA GLU A 31 2.96 -26.87 23.17
C GLU A 31 1.58 -27.44 22.75
N GLU A 32 0.73 -27.78 23.73
CA GLU A 32 -0.61 -28.25 23.41
C GLU A 32 -1.46 -27.18 22.72
N PHE A 33 -1.32 -25.91 23.12
CA PHE A 33 -1.95 -24.79 22.43
C PHE A 33 -1.49 -24.69 20.98
N LEU A 34 -0.16 -24.75 20.72
CA LEU A 34 0.38 -24.72 19.37
C LEU A 34 -0.04 -25.93 18.54
N ASP A 35 -0.17 -27.10 19.16
CA ASP A 35 -0.69 -28.30 18.47
C ASP A 35 -2.12 -28.12 18.00
N ARG A 36 -2.98 -27.57 18.86
CA ARG A 36 -4.37 -27.27 18.52
C ARG A 36 -4.51 -26.20 17.44
N MET A 37 -3.61 -25.21 17.46
CA MET A 37 -3.60 -24.14 16.46
C MET A 37 -3.00 -24.57 15.11
N SER A 38 -2.13 -25.58 15.08
CA SER A 38 -1.42 -26.01 13.87
C SER A 38 -2.32 -26.34 12.66
N PRO A 39 -3.48 -27.00 12.80
CA PRO A 39 -4.38 -27.30 11.69
C PRO A 39 -5.27 -26.12 11.27
N VAL A 40 -5.28 -25.02 12.01
CA VAL A 40 -6.15 -23.88 11.74
C VAL A 40 -5.70 -23.17 10.45
N PRO A 41 -6.58 -22.96 9.46
CA PRO A 41 -6.24 -22.21 8.25
C PRO A 41 -5.71 -20.81 8.59
N GLY A 42 -4.64 -20.40 7.93
CA GLY A 42 -3.95 -19.13 8.19
C GLY A 42 -2.90 -19.21 9.30
N VAL A 43 -2.88 -20.22 10.14
CA VAL A 43 -1.88 -20.33 11.20
C VAL A 43 -0.52 -20.74 10.62
N TYR A 44 0.48 -19.93 10.93
CA TYR A 44 1.89 -20.16 10.67
C TYR A 44 2.64 -20.30 11.99
N LEU A 45 3.28 -21.45 12.18
CA LEU A 45 4.14 -21.73 13.33
C LEU A 45 5.60 -21.70 12.89
N PRO A 46 6.34 -20.61 13.15
CA PRO A 46 7.71 -20.43 12.65
C PRO A 46 8.68 -21.55 13.05
N ALA A 47 8.54 -22.09 14.26
CA ALA A 47 9.37 -23.18 14.73
C ALA A 47 9.15 -24.50 13.97
N ARG A 48 7.95 -24.70 13.43
CA ARG A 48 7.55 -25.94 12.71
C ARG A 48 7.72 -25.83 11.20
N THR A 49 7.73 -24.61 10.66
CA THR A 49 7.92 -24.35 9.21
C THR A 49 9.18 -23.49 9.04
N ALA A 50 10.32 -24.15 9.11
CA ALA A 50 11.62 -23.48 9.03
C ALA A 50 12.25 -23.65 7.64
N PRO A 51 13.05 -22.67 7.15
CA PRO A 51 13.80 -22.84 5.91
C PRO A 51 14.91 -23.86 6.08
N VAL A 52 15.04 -24.75 5.09
CA VAL A 52 16.21 -25.64 4.92
C VAL A 52 17.22 -24.89 4.09
N VAL A 53 18.38 -24.56 4.68
CA VAL A 53 19.38 -23.67 4.07
C VAL A 53 20.64 -24.46 3.70
N GLU A 54 21.17 -24.20 2.50
CA GLU A 54 22.48 -24.66 2.07
C GLU A 54 23.31 -23.45 1.60
N GLY A 55 24.34 -23.09 2.35
CA GLY A 55 25.05 -21.82 2.17
C GLY A 55 24.14 -20.62 2.47
N GLU A 56 23.94 -19.75 1.49
CA GLU A 56 23.01 -18.62 1.58
C GLU A 56 21.64 -18.91 0.92
N ALA A 57 21.48 -20.06 0.28
CA ALA A 57 20.28 -20.40 -0.46
C ALA A 57 19.31 -21.24 0.36
N ILE A 58 18.03 -20.89 0.29
CA ILE A 58 16.94 -21.71 0.79
C ILE A 58 16.67 -22.81 -0.23
N ARG A 59 16.69 -24.08 0.21
CA ARG A 59 16.41 -25.25 -0.62
C ARG A 59 15.00 -25.78 -0.48
N ASP A 60 14.42 -25.61 0.69
CA ASP A 60 13.04 -25.99 0.99
C ASP A 60 12.59 -25.36 2.32
N PHE A 61 11.38 -25.70 2.73
CA PHE A 61 10.85 -25.41 4.08
C PHE A 61 10.38 -26.72 4.72
N THR A 62 10.63 -26.89 6.02
CA THR A 62 10.09 -27.99 6.81
C THR A 62 8.61 -27.80 7.08
N GLY A 63 7.91 -28.90 7.40
CA GLY A 63 6.55 -28.86 7.91
C GLY A 63 5.47 -28.38 6.94
N PRO A 64 4.25 -28.16 7.45
CA PRO A 64 3.13 -27.77 6.62
C PRO A 64 3.25 -26.30 6.16
N ARG A 65 2.88 -26.05 4.90
CA ARG A 65 2.80 -24.68 4.36
C ARG A 65 1.41 -24.11 4.63
N PRO A 66 1.30 -23.05 5.40
CA PRO A 66 0.00 -22.41 5.67
C PRO A 66 -0.60 -21.81 4.40
N MET A 67 -1.93 -21.83 4.32
CA MET A 67 -2.69 -21.08 3.32
C MET A 67 -3.27 -19.84 3.99
N LEU A 68 -3.51 -18.76 3.20
CA LEU A 68 -4.19 -17.60 3.72
C LEU A 68 -5.62 -17.95 4.16
N SER A 69 -6.01 -17.46 5.34
CA SER A 69 -7.41 -17.43 5.74
C SER A 69 -8.13 -16.31 5.01
N LEU A 70 -9.27 -16.62 4.42
CA LEU A 70 -10.08 -15.65 3.68
C LEU A 70 -11.52 -15.68 4.17
N VAL A 71 -12.09 -14.51 4.40
CA VAL A 71 -13.50 -14.33 4.75
C VAL A 71 -14.23 -13.78 3.53
N ASP A 72 -15.20 -14.54 3.03
CA ASP A 72 -16.05 -14.15 1.89
C ASP A 72 -17.43 -14.80 2.03
N PRO A 73 -18.53 -14.04 1.97
CA PRO A 73 -18.60 -12.58 1.79
C PRO A 73 -18.22 -11.78 3.03
N LEU A 74 -17.90 -10.49 2.85
CA LEU A 74 -17.65 -9.53 3.93
C LEU A 74 -19.01 -9.07 4.51
N GLU A 75 -19.56 -9.82 5.46
CA GLU A 75 -20.89 -9.53 6.01
C GLU A 75 -20.86 -8.53 7.17
N ASP A 76 -19.81 -8.54 7.98
CA ASP A 76 -19.61 -7.57 9.07
C ASP A 76 -18.40 -6.67 8.73
N PRO A 77 -18.62 -5.45 8.24
CA PRO A 77 -17.53 -4.56 7.86
C PRO A 77 -16.74 -4.11 9.08
N ALA A 78 -15.41 -4.23 9.00
CA ALA A 78 -14.54 -3.70 10.03
C ALA A 78 -14.75 -2.19 10.17
N ARG A 79 -14.84 -1.72 11.41
CA ARG A 79 -15.12 -0.32 11.73
C ARG A 79 -14.39 0.13 13.00
N THR A 80 -14.29 1.44 13.17
CA THR A 80 -13.68 2.03 14.35
C THR A 80 -14.48 1.69 15.59
N ALA A 81 -13.86 0.95 16.52
CA ALA A 81 -14.45 0.66 17.84
C ALA A 81 -14.11 1.77 18.86
N VAL A 82 -12.93 2.36 18.76
CA VAL A 82 -12.45 3.42 19.66
C VAL A 82 -12.10 4.66 18.87
N THR A 83 -12.78 5.77 19.14
CA THR A 83 -12.46 7.08 18.55
C THR A 83 -11.53 7.86 19.47
N THR A 84 -10.40 8.34 18.94
CA THR A 84 -9.40 9.13 19.66
C THR A 84 -8.67 10.06 18.68
N PRO A 85 -8.30 11.29 19.12
CA PRO A 85 -7.46 12.17 18.30
C PRO A 85 -6.03 11.64 18.11
N ASP A 86 -5.59 10.67 18.91
CA ASP A 86 -4.21 10.18 18.97
C ASP A 86 -3.88 9.11 17.93
N THR A 87 -4.62 9.08 16.82
CA THR A 87 -4.35 8.20 15.68
C THR A 87 -3.89 8.97 14.46
N ALA A 88 -3.28 8.28 13.49
CA ALA A 88 -2.93 8.88 12.20
C ALA A 88 -4.14 9.46 11.42
N PHE A 89 -5.34 8.98 11.72
CA PHE A 89 -6.60 9.43 11.11
C PHE A 89 -7.37 10.42 12.01
N GLY A 90 -6.85 10.74 13.20
CA GLY A 90 -7.53 11.57 14.19
C GLY A 90 -8.87 10.98 14.59
N ASP A 91 -9.86 11.85 14.86
CA ASP A 91 -11.23 11.48 15.26
C ASP A 91 -12.10 10.92 14.13
N MET A 92 -11.52 10.44 13.04
CA MET A 92 -12.28 9.92 11.92
C MET A 92 -12.89 8.55 12.25
N TYR A 93 -14.16 8.36 11.91
CA TYR A 93 -14.79 7.05 11.96
C TYR A 93 -14.44 6.28 10.68
N LEU A 94 -13.66 5.22 10.81
CA LEU A 94 -13.23 4.39 9.67
C LEU A 94 -14.21 3.23 9.46
N VAL A 95 -14.54 2.95 8.21
CA VAL A 95 -15.40 1.83 7.80
C VAL A 95 -14.77 1.13 6.61
N GLU A 96 -14.59 -0.18 6.71
CA GLU A 96 -14.14 -0.99 5.58
C GLU A 96 -15.28 -1.13 4.57
N ALA A 97 -15.05 -0.65 3.34
CA ALA A 97 -16.01 -0.78 2.25
C ALA A 97 -15.64 -1.90 1.27
N ALA A 98 -14.36 -2.25 1.19
CA ALA A 98 -13.89 -3.36 0.36
C ALA A 98 -12.50 -3.80 0.78
N ARG A 99 -12.18 -5.06 0.55
CA ARG A 99 -10.88 -5.70 0.77
C ARG A 99 -10.32 -6.24 -0.55
N GLY A 100 -9.00 -6.13 -0.73
CA GLY A 100 -8.35 -6.47 -1.99
C GLY A 100 -8.44 -5.35 -3.03
N CYS A 101 -8.02 -5.64 -4.26
CA CYS A 101 -8.01 -4.66 -5.35
C CYS A 101 -8.34 -5.33 -6.69
N PRO A 102 -9.25 -4.77 -7.50
CA PRO A 102 -9.61 -5.35 -8.80
C PRO A 102 -8.55 -5.13 -9.88
N PHE A 103 -7.53 -4.31 -9.61
CA PHE A 103 -6.49 -3.97 -10.58
C PHE A 103 -5.28 -4.89 -10.48
N GLN A 104 -4.48 -4.92 -11.57
CA GLN A 104 -3.33 -5.81 -11.73
C GLN A 104 -1.99 -5.05 -11.75
N CYS A 105 -1.81 -4.08 -10.87
CA CYS A 105 -0.53 -3.37 -10.76
C CYS A 105 0.57 -4.33 -10.28
N ARG A 106 1.59 -4.55 -11.10
CA ARG A 106 2.62 -5.59 -10.92
C ARG A 106 3.56 -5.37 -9.73
N PHE A 107 3.59 -4.15 -9.19
CA PHE A 107 4.41 -3.76 -8.02
C PHE A 107 3.63 -3.80 -6.70
N CYS A 108 2.31 -3.98 -6.73
CA CYS A 108 1.45 -3.74 -5.58
C CYS A 108 1.16 -5.02 -4.78
N SER A 109 1.69 -5.09 -3.55
CA SER A 109 1.45 -6.22 -2.64
C SER A 109 0.01 -6.24 -2.08
N ALA A 110 -0.69 -5.11 -2.02
CA ALA A 110 -2.05 -5.06 -1.47
C ALA A 110 -3.05 -5.92 -2.27
N ARG A 111 -2.83 -6.04 -3.59
CA ARG A 111 -3.60 -6.97 -4.41
C ARG A 111 -3.36 -8.41 -3.99
N GLU A 112 -2.09 -8.81 -3.94
CA GLU A 112 -1.72 -10.21 -3.72
C GLU A 112 -2.07 -10.68 -2.30
N MET A 113 -1.87 -9.82 -1.30
CA MET A 113 -2.13 -10.13 0.11
C MET A 113 -3.61 -10.20 0.47
N ASN A 114 -4.47 -9.47 -0.26
CA ASN A 114 -5.90 -9.35 0.05
C ASN A 114 -6.79 -9.86 -1.11
N SER A 115 -6.25 -10.69 -1.99
CA SER A 115 -7.00 -11.28 -3.10
C SER A 115 -7.89 -12.43 -2.60
N PRO A 116 -9.09 -12.64 -3.23
CA PRO A 116 -9.69 -11.83 -4.27
C PRO A 116 -10.23 -10.48 -3.80
N TYR A 117 -10.57 -9.58 -4.74
CA TYR A 117 -11.31 -8.37 -4.41
C TYR A 117 -12.71 -8.71 -3.91
N ARG A 118 -13.06 -8.21 -2.73
CA ARG A 118 -14.36 -8.41 -2.06
C ARG A 118 -14.90 -7.07 -1.61
N SER A 119 -16.11 -6.77 -2.00
CA SER A 119 -16.80 -5.55 -1.59
C SER A 119 -17.84 -5.85 -0.52
N VAL A 120 -17.96 -4.96 0.45
CA VAL A 120 -19.04 -5.03 1.45
C VAL A 120 -20.34 -4.59 0.80
N PRO A 121 -21.41 -5.41 0.80
CA PRO A 121 -22.70 -4.99 0.27
C PRO A 121 -23.23 -3.74 0.98
N VAL A 122 -23.90 -2.85 0.23
CA VAL A 122 -24.33 -1.54 0.78
C VAL A 122 -25.31 -1.70 1.95
N ASP A 123 -26.18 -2.70 1.94
CA ASP A 123 -27.11 -3.00 3.02
C ASP A 123 -26.41 -3.31 4.35
N ARG A 124 -25.19 -3.86 4.29
CA ARG A 124 -24.33 -4.08 5.47
C ARG A 124 -23.63 -2.79 5.94
N LEU A 125 -23.42 -1.84 5.04
CA LEU A 125 -22.85 -0.54 5.38
C LEU A 125 -23.87 0.44 6.00
N LEU A 126 -25.16 0.33 5.68
CA LEU A 126 -26.18 1.27 6.15
C LEU A 126 -26.26 1.36 7.68
N PRO A 127 -26.33 0.25 8.45
CA PRO A 127 -26.34 0.32 9.90
C PRO A 127 -25.08 0.98 10.48
N VAL A 128 -23.93 0.73 9.85
CA VAL A 128 -22.64 1.33 10.25
C VAL A 128 -22.63 2.84 9.98
N PHE A 129 -23.23 3.28 8.89
CA PHE A 129 -23.39 4.70 8.61
C PHE A 129 -24.36 5.40 9.58
N ASP A 130 -25.42 4.69 10.01
CA ASP A 130 -26.34 5.21 11.04
C ASP A 130 -25.62 5.37 12.38
N GLU A 131 -24.77 4.42 12.78
CA GLU A 131 -23.90 4.51 13.95
C GLU A 131 -22.90 5.67 13.81
N ALA A 132 -22.20 5.74 12.67
CA ALA A 132 -21.22 6.78 12.42
C ALA A 132 -21.83 8.20 12.47
N ALA A 133 -23.05 8.37 11.97
CA ALA A 133 -23.76 9.65 11.97
C ALA A 133 -24.07 10.16 13.38
N GLN A 134 -24.24 9.27 14.35
CA GLN A 134 -24.43 9.64 15.75
C GLN A 134 -23.13 10.04 16.44
N LEU A 135 -22.01 9.47 16.00
CA LEU A 135 -20.71 9.66 16.65
C LEU A 135 -19.86 10.73 15.99
N ARG A 136 -19.83 10.80 14.67
CA ARG A 136 -18.94 11.68 13.88
C ARG A 136 -19.58 12.09 12.57
N SER A 137 -19.28 13.28 12.12
CA SER A 137 -19.72 13.76 10.81
C SER A 137 -18.76 13.37 9.67
N LYS A 138 -17.55 12.91 9.98
CA LYS A 138 -16.53 12.56 8.99
C LYS A 138 -16.20 11.07 9.04
N VAL A 139 -16.39 10.42 7.91
CA VAL A 139 -16.15 8.98 7.74
C VAL A 139 -15.01 8.77 6.74
N GLY A 140 -14.08 7.90 7.12
CA GLY A 140 -13.05 7.39 6.23
C GLY A 140 -13.44 6.03 5.70
N LEU A 141 -13.74 5.93 4.40
CA LEU A 141 -14.00 4.65 3.76
C LEU A 141 -12.68 3.96 3.44
N VAL A 142 -12.46 2.82 4.06
CA VAL A 142 -11.26 2.00 3.85
C VAL A 142 -11.49 1.07 2.67
N SER A 143 -10.75 1.30 1.60
CA SER A 143 -10.74 0.49 0.39
C SER A 143 -9.50 0.84 -0.44
N THR A 144 -8.93 -0.13 -1.12
CA THR A 144 -7.82 0.12 -2.08
C THR A 144 -8.30 0.86 -3.33
N SER A 145 -9.59 0.78 -3.66
CA SER A 145 -10.19 1.43 -4.83
C SER A 145 -11.70 1.59 -4.65
N LEU A 146 -12.10 2.57 -3.85
CA LEU A 146 -13.50 2.84 -3.51
C LEU A 146 -14.38 3.06 -4.74
N ASN A 147 -13.88 3.81 -5.73
CA ASN A 147 -14.64 4.11 -6.96
C ASN A 147 -14.97 2.87 -7.81
N ASN A 148 -14.28 1.76 -7.58
CA ASN A 148 -14.55 0.48 -8.23
C ASN A 148 -15.46 -0.42 -7.40
N HIS A 149 -15.99 0.08 -6.28
CA HIS A 149 -17.03 -0.61 -5.56
C HIS A 149 -18.29 -0.71 -6.43
N PRO A 150 -18.91 -1.88 -6.60
CA PRO A 150 -20.06 -2.04 -7.50
C PRO A 150 -21.22 -1.10 -7.19
N GLN A 151 -21.34 -0.67 -5.95
CA GLN A 151 -22.40 0.21 -5.45
C GLN A 151 -21.86 1.56 -4.97
N ALA A 152 -20.72 2.04 -5.51
CA ALA A 152 -20.08 3.28 -5.06
C ALA A 152 -21.02 4.49 -5.07
N ALA A 153 -21.83 4.66 -6.14
CA ALA A 153 -22.80 5.75 -6.25
C ALA A 153 -23.83 5.72 -5.11
N VAL A 154 -24.33 4.53 -4.80
CA VAL A 154 -25.31 4.33 -3.71
C VAL A 154 -24.67 4.64 -2.35
N ILE A 155 -23.43 4.19 -2.12
CA ILE A 155 -22.67 4.49 -0.89
C ILE A 155 -22.55 6.00 -0.69
N PHE A 156 -22.13 6.76 -1.70
CA PHE A 156 -21.98 8.20 -1.61
C PHE A 156 -23.32 8.89 -1.35
N GLU A 157 -24.39 8.45 -2.01
CA GLU A 157 -25.72 9.03 -1.79
C GLU A 157 -26.27 8.72 -0.38
N GLU A 158 -26.08 7.50 0.13
CA GLU A 158 -26.51 7.13 1.48
C GLU A 158 -25.71 7.86 2.56
N MET A 159 -24.42 8.10 2.36
CA MET A 159 -23.63 8.98 3.23
C MET A 159 -24.15 10.42 3.20
N ARG A 160 -24.46 10.95 2.03
CA ARG A 160 -25.02 12.31 1.86
C ARG A 160 -26.34 12.48 2.62
N LYS A 161 -27.26 11.51 2.48
CA LYS A 161 -28.57 11.53 3.18
C LYS A 161 -28.41 11.62 4.71
N ARG A 162 -27.33 11.02 5.25
CA ARG A 162 -27.01 11.02 6.69
C ARG A 162 -26.15 12.20 7.14
N GLY A 163 -25.84 13.13 6.24
CA GLY A 163 -24.95 14.26 6.53
C GLY A 163 -23.49 13.87 6.78
N LEU A 164 -23.09 12.65 6.42
CA LEU A 164 -21.73 12.18 6.56
C LEU A 164 -20.83 12.77 5.47
N LYS A 165 -19.61 13.16 5.87
CA LYS A 165 -18.59 13.72 4.97
C LYS A 165 -17.57 12.67 4.64
N VAL A 166 -17.24 12.56 3.34
CA VAL A 166 -16.15 11.70 2.85
C VAL A 166 -14.81 12.34 3.17
N ALA A 167 -13.88 11.54 3.70
CA ALA A 167 -12.48 11.97 3.85
C ALA A 167 -11.78 12.02 2.48
N ALA A 168 -10.71 12.83 2.40
CA ALA A 168 -9.90 12.93 1.19
C ALA A 168 -9.27 11.58 0.82
N PRO A 169 -9.66 10.94 -0.29
CA PRO A 169 -9.14 9.64 -0.66
C PRO A 169 -7.87 9.75 -1.50
N SER A 170 -7.13 8.63 -1.55
CA SER A 170 -6.19 8.39 -2.64
C SER A 170 -6.96 7.78 -3.81
N LEU A 171 -6.87 8.40 -4.97
CA LEU A 171 -7.64 8.03 -6.14
C LEU A 171 -6.73 7.41 -7.21
N ARG A 172 -7.23 6.36 -7.85
CA ARG A 172 -6.61 5.86 -9.07
C ARG A 172 -7.08 6.75 -10.24
N PRO A 173 -6.17 7.31 -11.05
CA PRO A 173 -6.58 7.98 -12.29
C PRO A 173 -7.40 7.04 -13.19
N GLY A 174 -8.36 7.61 -13.92
CA GLY A 174 -9.29 6.87 -14.78
C GLY A 174 -10.47 6.23 -14.03
N THR A 175 -10.66 6.55 -12.73
CA THR A 175 -11.79 6.02 -11.95
C THR A 175 -12.64 7.12 -11.30
N ILE A 176 -12.50 8.37 -11.72
CA ILE A 176 -13.20 9.51 -11.12
C ILE A 176 -14.59 9.65 -11.72
N SER A 177 -15.61 9.33 -10.93
CA SER A 177 -17.02 9.43 -11.31
C SER A 177 -17.64 10.76 -10.89
N GLU A 178 -18.75 11.14 -11.54
CA GLU A 178 -19.52 12.34 -11.14
C GLU A 178 -20.04 12.25 -9.72
N ASP A 179 -20.45 11.06 -9.25
CA ASP A 179 -20.94 10.86 -7.89
C ASP A 179 -19.82 11.10 -6.86
N LEU A 180 -18.60 10.65 -7.15
CA LEU A 180 -17.45 10.96 -6.32
C LEU A 180 -17.18 12.47 -6.31
N LEU A 181 -17.15 13.13 -7.46
CA LEU A 181 -16.91 14.56 -7.55
C LEU A 181 -17.95 15.36 -6.74
N ARG A 182 -19.21 14.93 -6.80
CA ARG A 182 -20.29 15.50 -5.98
C ARG A 182 -20.04 15.28 -4.49
N ALA A 183 -19.71 14.05 -4.09
CA ALA A 183 -19.43 13.72 -2.69
C ALA A 183 -18.23 14.50 -2.13
N LEU A 184 -17.15 14.66 -2.90
CA LEU A 184 -15.98 15.46 -2.53
C LEU A 184 -16.35 16.96 -2.35
N LYS A 185 -17.15 17.50 -3.27
CA LYS A 185 -17.64 18.89 -3.21
C LYS A 185 -18.51 19.13 -1.99
N ASP A 186 -19.51 18.28 -1.74
CA ASP A 186 -20.42 18.37 -0.61
C ASP A 186 -19.67 18.23 0.73
N SER A 187 -18.63 17.42 0.75
CA SER A 187 -17.73 17.24 1.90
C SER A 187 -16.71 18.36 2.06
N ARG A 188 -16.65 19.33 1.11
CA ARG A 188 -15.68 20.43 1.08
C ARG A 188 -14.22 19.92 1.15
N VAL A 189 -13.92 18.83 0.47
CA VAL A 189 -12.57 18.29 0.40
C VAL A 189 -11.67 19.26 -0.35
N ALA A 190 -10.61 19.72 0.30
CA ALA A 190 -9.70 20.71 -0.29
C ALA A 190 -8.66 20.08 -1.22
N GLY A 191 -8.25 18.83 -0.95
CA GLY A 191 -7.19 18.18 -1.70
C GLY A 191 -7.42 16.68 -1.84
N VAL A 192 -6.89 16.10 -2.92
CA VAL A 192 -6.91 14.66 -3.20
C VAL A 192 -5.53 14.19 -3.63
N THR A 193 -5.34 12.88 -3.57
CA THR A 193 -4.12 12.23 -4.05
C THR A 193 -4.42 11.44 -5.31
N LEU A 194 -3.60 11.63 -6.35
CA LEU A 194 -3.59 10.81 -7.58
C LEU A 194 -2.25 10.07 -7.67
N ALA A 195 -2.26 8.85 -8.17
CA ALA A 195 -1.08 8.03 -8.33
C ALA A 195 -0.84 7.65 -9.79
N PRO A 196 -0.21 8.51 -10.62
CA PRO A 196 0.21 8.16 -11.97
C PRO A 196 1.32 7.11 -12.02
N GLU A 197 2.18 7.05 -11.02
CA GLU A 197 3.38 6.22 -10.82
C GLU A 197 4.57 6.64 -11.70
N THR A 198 4.35 6.93 -12.99
CA THR A 198 5.34 7.43 -13.96
C THR A 198 4.65 8.31 -14.99
N GLY A 199 5.40 9.21 -15.64
CA GLY A 199 4.93 10.02 -16.77
C GLY A 199 4.86 9.25 -18.08
N SER A 200 5.69 8.23 -18.22
CA SER A 200 5.73 7.37 -19.41
C SER A 200 4.49 6.46 -19.46
N GLU A 201 3.72 6.57 -20.54
CA GLU A 201 2.56 5.70 -20.76
C GLU A 201 2.98 4.26 -21.01
N GLU A 202 4.06 4.06 -21.76
CA GLU A 202 4.59 2.74 -22.07
C GLU A 202 5.01 2.03 -20.78
N LEU A 203 5.81 2.70 -19.97
CA LEU A 203 6.25 2.16 -18.69
C LEU A 203 5.06 1.93 -17.73
N ARG A 204 4.10 2.85 -17.70
CA ARG A 204 2.87 2.70 -16.90
C ARG A 204 2.06 1.47 -17.33
N TYR A 205 1.98 1.19 -18.61
CA TYR A 205 1.30 0.00 -19.13
C TYR A 205 2.07 -1.27 -18.75
N ALA A 206 3.40 -1.24 -18.83
CA ALA A 206 4.26 -2.33 -18.37
C ALA A 206 4.09 -2.64 -16.87
N LEU A 207 3.79 -1.62 -16.06
CA LEU A 207 3.43 -1.77 -14.64
C LEU A 207 2.04 -2.40 -14.41
N GLY A 208 1.25 -2.66 -15.44
CA GLY A 208 -0.14 -3.12 -15.33
C GLY A 208 -1.14 -2.00 -14.98
N LYS A 209 -0.72 -0.74 -15.07
CA LYS A 209 -1.58 0.42 -14.81
C LYS A 209 -1.95 1.12 -16.11
N ARG A 210 -2.85 0.50 -16.88
CA ARG A 210 -3.22 0.90 -18.24
C ARG A 210 -4.08 2.15 -18.27
N ILE A 211 -3.44 3.32 -18.09
CA ILE A 211 -4.08 4.65 -18.06
C ILE A 211 -3.22 5.60 -18.90
N GLY A 212 -3.81 6.26 -19.88
CA GLY A 212 -3.13 7.26 -20.69
C GLY A 212 -2.98 8.62 -19.97
N ASN A 213 -2.06 9.45 -20.45
CA ASN A 213 -1.81 10.78 -19.87
C ASN A 213 -3.02 11.71 -20.07
N GLU A 214 -3.75 11.60 -21.18
CA GLU A 214 -4.95 12.41 -21.41
C GLU A 214 -6.03 12.13 -20.37
N VAL A 215 -6.24 10.86 -19.99
CA VAL A 215 -7.20 10.48 -18.94
C VAL A 215 -6.80 11.11 -17.60
N ILE A 216 -5.51 11.15 -17.28
CA ILE A 216 -5.02 11.81 -16.06
C ILE A 216 -5.32 13.32 -16.10
N LEU A 217 -5.14 13.96 -17.25
CA LEU A 217 -5.41 15.39 -17.41
C LEU A 217 -6.91 15.71 -17.35
N GLU A 218 -7.75 14.83 -17.88
CA GLU A 218 -9.21 14.94 -17.76
C GLU A 218 -9.67 14.82 -16.31
N ASP A 219 -9.15 13.85 -15.58
CA ASP A 219 -9.41 13.68 -14.14
C ASP A 219 -9.00 14.93 -13.35
N VAL A 220 -7.81 15.46 -13.62
CA VAL A 220 -7.32 16.70 -12.98
C VAL A 220 -8.27 17.85 -13.30
N ARG A 221 -8.70 17.99 -14.56
CA ARG A 221 -9.65 19.04 -14.97
C ARG A 221 -10.97 18.91 -14.20
N ALA A 222 -11.51 17.71 -14.12
CA ALA A 222 -12.78 17.42 -13.43
C ALA A 222 -12.68 17.74 -11.92
N LEU A 223 -11.59 17.30 -11.27
CA LEU A 223 -11.34 17.56 -9.86
C LEU A 223 -11.25 19.05 -9.55
N ILE A 224 -10.49 19.81 -10.32
CA ILE A 224 -10.34 21.24 -10.10
C ILE A 224 -11.67 21.97 -10.35
N SER A 225 -12.42 21.58 -11.39
CA SER A 225 -13.74 22.14 -11.69
C SER A 225 -14.76 21.84 -10.60
N SER A 226 -14.62 20.73 -9.87
CA SER A 226 -15.46 20.41 -8.70
C SER A 226 -15.11 21.19 -7.43
N GLY A 227 -13.99 21.95 -7.42
CA GLY A 227 -13.57 22.77 -6.29
C GLY A 227 -12.36 22.25 -5.51
N ILE A 228 -11.73 21.15 -5.95
CA ILE A 228 -10.47 20.67 -5.38
C ILE A 228 -9.37 21.69 -5.68
N ARG A 229 -8.59 22.05 -4.65
CA ARG A 229 -7.54 23.07 -4.75
C ARG A 229 -6.14 22.48 -4.70
N ASP A 230 -5.97 21.35 -3.98
CA ASP A 230 -4.67 20.77 -3.77
C ASP A 230 -4.65 19.36 -4.34
N ILE A 231 -3.67 19.06 -5.18
CA ILE A 231 -3.48 17.72 -5.75
C ILE A 231 -2.11 17.21 -5.32
N LYS A 232 -2.09 16.04 -4.68
CA LYS A 232 -0.89 15.29 -4.43
C LYS A 232 -0.72 14.24 -5.51
N LEU A 233 0.45 14.19 -6.13
CA LEU A 233 0.79 13.22 -7.16
C LEU A 233 1.84 12.25 -6.62
N TYR A 234 1.58 10.95 -6.75
CA TYR A 234 2.56 9.92 -6.44
C TYR A 234 3.24 9.41 -7.71
N PHE A 235 4.59 9.43 -7.66
CA PHE A 235 5.46 8.86 -8.67
C PHE A 235 6.47 7.92 -8.04
N MET A 236 7.07 7.07 -8.85
CA MET A 236 8.17 6.19 -8.48
C MET A 236 9.35 6.37 -9.43
N VAL A 237 10.55 6.08 -8.93
CA VAL A 237 11.79 5.93 -9.72
C VAL A 237 12.40 4.56 -9.45
N GLY A 238 13.25 4.08 -10.37
CA GLY A 238 13.85 2.76 -10.29
C GLY A 238 12.88 1.64 -10.65
N LEU A 239 11.94 1.94 -11.52
CA LEU A 239 11.01 0.95 -12.06
C LEU A 239 11.74 -0.02 -13.00
N PRO A 240 11.37 -1.30 -13.06
CA PRO A 240 11.94 -2.23 -14.03
C PRO A 240 11.78 -1.72 -15.47
N GLY A 241 12.89 -1.62 -16.20
CA GLY A 241 12.91 -1.09 -17.56
C GLY A 241 12.88 0.45 -17.66
N GLU A 242 12.93 1.18 -16.54
CA GLU A 242 12.94 2.65 -16.55
C GLU A 242 14.23 3.22 -17.13
N GLU A 243 14.09 4.04 -18.13
CA GLU A 243 15.18 4.80 -18.77
C GLU A 243 15.12 6.30 -18.42
N ILE A 244 16.13 7.06 -18.88
CA ILE A 244 16.22 8.50 -18.58
C ILE A 244 15.07 9.29 -19.21
N HIS A 245 14.61 8.90 -20.38
CA HIS A 245 13.50 9.58 -21.05
C HIS A 245 12.17 9.44 -20.28
N ASP A 246 11.93 8.33 -19.58
CA ASP A 246 10.74 8.14 -18.75
C ASP A 246 10.68 9.15 -17.58
N LEU A 247 11.86 9.53 -17.06
CA LEU A 247 11.97 10.58 -16.04
C LEU A 247 11.60 11.95 -16.63
N ASP A 248 12.02 12.22 -17.86
CA ASP A 248 11.69 13.47 -18.56
C ASP A 248 10.19 13.52 -18.89
N GLU A 249 9.59 12.42 -19.32
CA GLU A 249 8.14 12.29 -19.50
C GLU A 249 7.38 12.50 -18.18
N THR A 250 7.95 12.08 -17.03
CA THR A 250 7.37 12.37 -15.72
C THR A 250 7.37 13.88 -15.43
N VAL A 251 8.45 14.57 -15.75
CA VAL A 251 8.52 16.04 -15.64
C VAL A 251 7.49 16.71 -16.55
N ASP A 252 7.38 16.25 -17.79
CA ASP A 252 6.45 16.80 -18.77
C ASP A 252 4.99 16.58 -18.37
N LEU A 253 4.64 15.40 -17.86
CA LEU A 253 3.29 15.15 -17.33
C LEU A 253 2.95 16.11 -16.18
N VAL A 254 3.87 16.32 -15.23
CA VAL A 254 3.66 17.27 -14.12
C VAL A 254 3.46 18.69 -14.65
N LYS A 255 4.24 19.13 -15.65
CA LYS A 255 4.07 20.45 -16.27
C LYS A 255 2.72 20.57 -16.98
N ARG A 256 2.27 19.56 -17.70
CA ARG A 256 0.96 19.52 -18.36
C ARG A 256 -0.18 19.57 -17.32
N ILE A 257 -0.07 18.82 -16.23
CA ILE A 257 -1.01 18.88 -15.11
C ILE A 257 -1.06 20.29 -14.54
N ARG A 258 0.10 20.92 -14.33
CA ARG A 258 0.17 22.30 -13.84
C ARG A 258 -0.50 23.30 -14.80
N GLN A 259 -0.25 23.17 -16.11
CA GLN A 259 -0.89 24.02 -17.11
C GLN A 259 -2.43 23.84 -17.08
N THR A 260 -2.93 22.62 -17.01
CA THR A 260 -4.34 22.31 -16.88
C THR A 260 -4.89 22.96 -15.60
N PHE A 261 -4.18 22.84 -14.49
CA PHE A 261 -4.53 23.40 -13.20
C PHE A 261 -4.70 24.93 -13.28
N ILE A 262 -3.70 25.61 -13.85
CA ILE A 262 -3.72 27.08 -14.02
C ILE A 262 -4.86 27.49 -14.95
N HIS A 263 -5.05 26.78 -16.06
CA HIS A 263 -6.09 27.10 -17.04
C HIS A 263 -7.51 27.01 -16.42
N VAL A 264 -7.81 25.92 -15.72
CA VAL A 264 -9.14 25.71 -15.09
C VAL A 264 -9.34 26.65 -13.90
N SER A 265 -8.27 27.01 -13.18
CA SER A 265 -8.34 27.94 -12.04
C SER A 265 -8.37 29.40 -12.44
N ARG A 266 -8.34 29.77 -13.74
CA ARG A 266 -8.47 31.16 -14.18
C ARG A 266 -9.76 31.75 -13.68
N GLY A 267 -9.64 32.89 -12.99
CA GLY A 267 -10.79 33.55 -12.35
C GLY A 267 -10.98 33.20 -10.86
N ASN A 268 -10.30 32.23 -10.35
CA ASN A 268 -10.26 31.95 -8.92
C ASN A 268 -9.29 32.89 -8.21
N ARG A 269 -9.66 33.36 -6.99
CA ARG A 269 -8.81 34.26 -6.18
C ARG A 269 -7.49 33.63 -5.74
N ARG A 270 -7.35 32.31 -5.82
CA ARG A 270 -6.16 31.55 -5.39
C ARG A 270 -5.95 30.35 -6.30
N ILE A 271 -4.75 30.21 -6.82
CA ILE A 271 -4.27 29.00 -7.48
C ILE A 271 -3.83 28.05 -6.35
N GLY A 272 -4.29 26.79 -6.39
CA GLY A 272 -3.92 25.77 -5.40
C GLY A 272 -2.52 25.21 -5.63
N THR A 273 -2.20 24.12 -4.94
CA THR A 273 -0.86 23.51 -4.96
C THR A 273 -0.86 22.12 -5.59
N ILE A 274 0.24 21.80 -6.23
CA ILE A 274 0.56 20.46 -6.73
C ILE A 274 1.74 19.94 -5.92
N ASN A 275 1.52 18.89 -5.14
CA ASN A 275 2.54 18.25 -4.32
C ASN A 275 2.98 16.95 -5.00
N VAL A 276 4.16 16.93 -5.58
CA VAL A 276 4.76 15.75 -6.23
C VAL A 276 5.55 14.98 -5.18
N SER A 277 5.10 13.77 -4.87
CA SER A 277 5.77 12.85 -3.95
C SER A 277 6.36 11.69 -4.74
N ILE A 278 7.69 11.52 -4.67
CA ILE A 278 8.40 10.52 -5.46
C ILE A 278 9.05 9.51 -4.52
N ASN A 279 8.80 8.22 -4.75
CA ASN A 279 9.39 7.15 -3.97
C ASN A 279 10.31 6.29 -4.85
N THR A 280 11.29 5.65 -4.23
CA THR A 280 12.07 4.61 -4.91
C THR A 280 11.27 3.31 -4.89
N MET A 281 11.17 2.64 -6.04
CA MET A 281 10.47 1.36 -6.14
C MET A 281 11.23 0.28 -5.36
N VAL A 282 10.49 -0.43 -4.53
CA VAL A 282 10.98 -1.60 -3.78
C VAL A 282 10.23 -2.83 -4.27
N PRO A 283 10.92 -3.84 -4.85
CA PRO A 283 10.30 -5.11 -5.22
C PRO A 283 9.70 -5.78 -3.98
N LYS A 284 8.40 -6.04 -4.01
CA LYS A 284 7.67 -6.60 -2.86
C LYS A 284 7.45 -8.11 -3.01
N PRO A 285 7.49 -8.89 -1.91
CA PRO A 285 7.09 -10.29 -1.89
C PRO A 285 5.71 -10.52 -2.52
N HIS A 286 5.55 -11.68 -3.15
CA HIS A 286 4.33 -12.16 -3.82
C HIS A 286 3.82 -11.28 -4.98
N THR A 287 4.57 -10.25 -5.37
CA THR A 287 4.21 -9.46 -6.56
C THR A 287 4.93 -9.99 -7.81
N PRO A 288 4.41 -9.73 -9.03
CA PRO A 288 5.15 -10.03 -10.26
C PRO A 288 6.56 -9.44 -10.33
N PHE A 289 6.86 -8.42 -9.50
CA PHE A 289 8.19 -7.82 -9.42
C PHE A 289 9.05 -8.33 -8.25
N GLU A 290 8.61 -9.33 -7.51
CA GLU A 290 9.34 -9.83 -6.33
C GLU A 290 10.78 -10.26 -6.60
N ARG A 291 11.06 -10.71 -7.85
CA ARG A 291 12.38 -11.17 -8.28
C ARG A 291 13.26 -10.10 -8.90
N GLN A 292 12.69 -8.94 -9.24
CA GLN A 292 13.42 -7.85 -9.90
C GLN A 292 14.53 -7.29 -8.99
N ALA A 293 15.60 -6.82 -9.62
CA ALA A 293 16.60 -6.04 -8.93
C ALA A 293 15.99 -4.71 -8.43
N MET A 294 16.44 -4.24 -7.29
CA MET A 294 16.18 -2.86 -6.87
C MET A 294 17.27 -1.94 -7.43
N VAL A 295 16.90 -0.76 -7.82
CA VAL A 295 17.87 0.28 -8.24
C VAL A 295 18.82 0.63 -7.10
N GLU A 296 20.09 0.79 -7.41
CA GLU A 296 21.12 1.24 -6.46
C GLU A 296 20.74 2.59 -5.80
N PRO A 297 20.98 2.79 -4.50
CA PRO A 297 20.63 4.03 -3.82
C PRO A 297 21.25 5.29 -4.45
N GLY A 298 22.46 5.16 -5.03
CA GLY A 298 23.13 6.24 -5.75
C GLY A 298 22.39 6.66 -7.02
N ASP A 299 21.99 5.67 -7.82
CA ASP A 299 21.25 5.90 -9.06
C ASP A 299 19.83 6.39 -8.77
N ALA A 300 19.16 5.84 -7.75
CA ALA A 300 17.87 6.35 -7.29
C ALA A 300 17.96 7.84 -6.91
N LYS A 301 19.02 8.23 -6.18
CA LYS A 301 19.28 9.63 -5.83
C LYS A 301 19.49 10.51 -7.07
N ALA A 302 20.21 10.02 -8.07
CA ALA A 302 20.42 10.75 -9.31
C ALA A 302 19.11 10.99 -10.08
N ARG A 303 18.26 9.95 -10.19
CA ARG A 303 16.92 10.00 -10.81
C ARG A 303 16.00 10.99 -10.08
N LEU A 304 15.90 10.90 -8.77
CA LEU A 304 15.13 11.83 -7.92
C LEU A 304 15.60 13.27 -8.08
N SER A 305 16.93 13.48 -8.08
CA SER A 305 17.53 14.81 -8.25
C SER A 305 17.27 15.40 -9.64
N ARG A 306 17.20 14.57 -10.70
CA ARG A 306 16.86 15.01 -12.06
C ARG A 306 15.44 15.60 -12.08
N ILE A 307 14.45 14.86 -11.63
CA ILE A 307 13.04 15.30 -11.61
C ILE A 307 12.89 16.54 -10.71
N SER A 308 13.44 16.50 -9.49
CA SER A 308 13.33 17.60 -8.53
C SER A 308 13.94 18.90 -9.07
N ARG A 309 15.11 18.84 -9.70
CA ARG A 309 15.74 20.03 -10.31
C ARG A 309 14.94 20.58 -11.48
N ALA A 310 14.39 19.70 -12.34
CA ALA A 310 13.61 20.10 -13.50
C ALA A 310 12.28 20.78 -13.13
N LEU A 311 11.72 20.46 -11.94
CA LEU A 311 10.46 21.03 -11.45
C LEU A 311 10.67 22.20 -10.47
N LYS A 312 11.91 22.48 -10.06
CA LYS A 312 12.20 23.51 -9.02
C LYS A 312 11.73 24.92 -9.38
N SER A 313 11.73 25.26 -10.66
CA SER A 313 11.30 26.59 -11.15
C SER A 313 9.79 26.70 -11.37
N GLU A 314 9.06 25.59 -11.28
CA GLU A 314 7.62 25.59 -11.52
C GLU A 314 6.88 26.16 -10.29
N SER A 315 6.26 27.33 -10.46
CA SER A 315 5.43 27.92 -9.39
C SER A 315 4.26 26.99 -9.07
N ASN A 316 3.81 26.98 -7.82
CA ASN A 316 2.75 26.14 -7.26
C ASN A 316 2.98 24.60 -7.36
N VAL A 317 4.21 24.17 -7.67
CA VAL A 317 4.64 22.77 -7.63
C VAL A 317 5.65 22.60 -6.49
N ALA A 318 5.39 21.70 -5.57
CA ALA A 318 6.33 21.29 -4.53
C ALA A 318 6.71 19.83 -4.75
N VAL A 319 8.02 19.53 -4.70
CA VAL A 319 8.53 18.16 -4.86
C VAL A 319 9.09 17.67 -3.54
N SER A 320 8.64 16.50 -3.12
CA SER A 320 9.15 15.79 -1.94
C SER A 320 9.51 14.35 -2.32
N TYR A 321 10.50 13.80 -1.65
CA TYR A 321 10.87 12.38 -1.79
C TYR A 321 11.50 11.86 -0.51
N GLU A 322 11.32 10.58 -0.27
CA GLU A 322 12.03 9.88 0.79
C GLU A 322 13.46 9.55 0.33
N GLY A 323 14.42 9.67 1.25
CA GLY A 323 15.81 9.36 0.93
C GLY A 323 15.97 7.89 0.51
N PRO A 324 16.67 7.57 -0.60
CA PRO A 324 16.80 6.21 -1.13
C PRO A 324 17.33 5.18 -0.13
N LYS A 325 18.06 5.63 0.88
CA LYS A 325 18.53 4.77 1.99
C LYS A 325 17.38 4.10 2.77
N TRP A 326 16.23 4.76 2.87
CA TRP A 326 15.06 4.19 3.55
C TRP A 326 14.37 3.14 2.67
N ALA A 327 14.30 3.37 1.36
CA ALA A 327 13.84 2.37 0.42
C ALA A 327 14.74 1.13 0.41
N TYR A 328 16.06 1.34 0.52
CA TYR A 328 17.03 0.25 0.67
C TYR A 328 16.81 -0.55 1.96
N LEU A 329 16.64 0.13 3.10
CA LEU A 329 16.29 -0.53 4.35
C LEU A 329 14.97 -1.30 4.24
N GLN A 330 13.96 -0.69 3.63
CA GLN A 330 12.69 -1.36 3.39
C GLN A 330 12.86 -2.63 2.52
N ALA A 331 13.70 -2.57 1.47
CA ALA A 331 14.01 -3.73 0.64
C ALA A 331 14.70 -4.83 1.45
N LEU A 332 15.69 -4.48 2.25
CA LEU A 332 16.37 -5.42 3.14
C LEU A 332 15.38 -6.13 4.08
N LEU A 333 14.49 -5.37 4.71
CA LEU A 333 13.50 -5.91 5.67
C LEU A 333 12.43 -6.79 4.99
N CYS A 334 11.93 -6.39 3.81
CA CYS A 334 10.85 -7.15 3.16
C CYS A 334 11.34 -8.30 2.27
N ARG A 335 12.58 -8.26 1.80
CA ARG A 335 13.17 -9.29 0.93
C ARG A 335 14.16 -10.19 1.67
N GLY A 336 14.49 -9.85 2.92
CA GLY A 336 15.39 -10.62 3.77
C GLY A 336 14.80 -11.94 4.24
N ASP A 337 15.67 -12.80 4.72
CA ASP A 337 15.33 -14.04 5.39
C ASP A 337 15.36 -13.88 6.92
N ARG A 338 15.33 -14.98 7.67
CA ARG A 338 15.37 -14.98 9.14
C ARG A 338 16.64 -14.35 9.74
N ASN A 339 17.74 -14.31 8.98
CA ASN A 339 18.99 -13.71 9.45
C ASN A 339 18.87 -12.21 9.68
N VAL A 340 17.92 -11.54 9.01
CA VAL A 340 17.65 -10.10 9.23
C VAL A 340 17.09 -9.82 10.63
N PHE A 341 16.55 -10.83 11.33
CA PHE A 341 16.02 -10.65 12.69
C PHE A 341 17.07 -10.16 13.67
N GLY A 342 18.29 -10.74 13.65
CA GLY A 342 19.40 -10.28 14.49
C GLY A 342 19.71 -8.78 14.32
N LEU A 343 19.71 -8.32 13.06
CA LEU A 343 19.90 -6.91 12.73
C LEU A 343 18.76 -6.01 13.29
N ILE A 344 17.50 -6.46 13.16
CA ILE A 344 16.35 -5.74 13.73
C ILE A 344 16.49 -5.62 15.26
N LEU A 345 16.90 -6.72 15.92
CA LEU A 345 17.07 -6.74 17.37
C LEU A 345 18.18 -5.78 17.84
N GLU A 346 19.29 -5.73 17.12
CA GLU A 346 20.38 -4.79 17.41
C GLU A 346 19.95 -3.33 17.18
N MET A 347 19.20 -3.06 16.10
CA MET A 347 18.61 -1.75 15.86
C MET A 347 17.68 -1.32 17.00
N ALA A 348 16.85 -2.25 17.50
CA ALA A 348 15.90 -1.96 18.58
C ALA A 348 16.57 -1.67 19.91
N ARG A 349 17.74 -2.27 20.20
CA ARG A 349 18.53 -1.99 21.41
C ARG A 349 19.12 -0.59 21.44
N GLY A 350 19.33 0.02 20.27
CA GLY A 350 19.74 1.42 20.16
C GLY A 350 21.17 1.75 20.60
N GLU A 351 21.97 0.76 21.00
CA GLU A 351 23.27 0.94 21.63
C GLU A 351 24.37 1.39 20.66
N GLN A 352 24.19 1.19 19.36
CA GLN A 352 25.26 1.36 18.37
C GLN A 352 25.07 2.50 17.34
N GLY A 353 24.19 3.45 17.59
CA GLY A 353 24.02 4.61 16.71
C GLY A 353 23.13 4.32 15.50
N SER A 354 23.53 4.77 14.29
CA SER A 354 22.66 4.65 13.11
C SER A 354 22.63 3.23 12.53
N TRP A 355 21.47 2.80 12.02
CA TRP A 355 21.32 1.51 11.34
C TRP A 355 22.31 1.30 10.17
N GLN A 356 22.78 2.39 9.53
CA GLN A 356 23.80 2.30 8.50
C GLN A 356 25.14 1.80 9.02
N ARG A 357 25.48 2.11 10.28
CA ARG A 357 26.70 1.57 10.92
C ARG A 357 26.55 0.09 11.20
N LEU A 358 25.40 -0.30 11.75
CA LEU A 358 25.09 -1.71 12.00
C LEU A 358 25.18 -2.56 10.73
N LEU A 359 24.70 -2.04 9.58
CA LEU A 359 24.84 -2.74 8.29
C LEU A 359 26.28 -2.97 7.85
N LYS A 360 27.20 -2.05 8.16
CA LYS A 360 28.62 -2.23 7.82
C LYS A 360 29.28 -3.33 8.62
N ASP A 361 28.86 -3.49 9.87
CA ASP A 361 29.40 -4.46 10.81
C ASP A 361 28.65 -5.81 10.74
N TRP A 362 27.52 -5.85 9.98
CA TRP A 362 26.73 -7.06 9.82
C TRP A 362 27.53 -8.13 9.04
N PRO A 363 27.61 -9.39 9.51
CA PRO A 363 28.46 -10.42 8.91
C PRO A 363 27.96 -10.95 7.56
N ARG A 364 26.84 -10.42 7.06
CA ARG A 364 26.25 -10.78 5.77
C ARG A 364 26.23 -9.59 4.83
N ASN A 365 26.25 -9.87 3.52
CA ASN A 365 26.12 -8.84 2.51
C ASN A 365 24.64 -8.36 2.42
N PRO A 366 24.29 -7.14 2.86
CA PRO A 366 22.92 -6.65 2.78
C PRO A 366 22.42 -6.47 1.34
N ASP A 367 23.32 -6.23 0.37
CA ASP A 367 22.97 -6.09 -1.05
C ASP A 367 22.47 -7.39 -1.66
N TYR A 368 22.91 -8.54 -1.13
CA TYR A 368 22.39 -9.84 -1.50
C TYR A 368 20.87 -9.95 -1.29
N TYR A 369 20.36 -9.31 -0.26
CA TYR A 369 18.92 -9.29 0.05
C TYR A 369 18.20 -8.15 -0.68
N ALA A 370 18.75 -6.93 -0.63
CA ALA A 370 18.07 -5.73 -1.05
C ALA A 370 18.11 -5.49 -2.58
N LEU A 371 19.28 -5.64 -3.21
CA LEU A 371 19.51 -5.10 -4.54
C LEU A 371 19.42 -6.13 -5.67
N ARG A 372 19.90 -7.36 -5.45
CA ARG A 372 20.06 -8.32 -6.56
C ARG A 372 18.74 -8.75 -7.19
N GLU A 373 18.80 -9.07 -8.47
CA GLU A 373 17.80 -9.88 -9.14
C GLU A 373 17.82 -11.31 -8.62
N ARG A 374 16.66 -11.95 -8.50
CA ARG A 374 16.52 -13.31 -8.02
C ARG A 374 16.14 -14.25 -9.16
N PRO A 375 16.92 -15.31 -9.41
CA PRO A 375 16.61 -16.28 -10.46
C PRO A 375 15.23 -16.91 -10.31
N ALA A 376 14.61 -17.28 -11.44
CA ALA A 376 13.28 -17.89 -11.46
C ALA A 376 13.17 -19.17 -10.61
N GLY A 377 14.25 -19.98 -10.58
CA GLY A 377 14.28 -21.23 -9.80
C GLY A 377 14.65 -21.07 -8.31
N GLU A 378 14.95 -19.84 -7.85
CA GLU A 378 15.29 -19.61 -6.44
C GLU A 378 14.05 -19.74 -5.55
N ILE A 379 14.18 -20.50 -4.45
CA ILE A 379 13.15 -20.52 -3.39
C ILE A 379 13.30 -19.27 -2.54
N LEU A 380 12.25 -18.45 -2.51
CA LEU A 380 12.27 -17.16 -1.83
C LEU A 380 11.95 -17.29 -0.34
N PRO A 381 12.44 -16.40 0.51
CA PRO A 381 12.19 -16.43 1.96
C PRO A 381 10.70 -16.46 2.35
N TRP A 382 9.82 -15.98 1.50
CA TRP A 382 8.36 -15.95 1.69
C TRP A 382 7.62 -17.08 0.98
N SER A 383 8.33 -18.02 0.31
CA SER A 383 7.71 -19.18 -0.38
C SER A 383 7.12 -20.23 0.57
N PHE A 384 7.20 -20.03 1.88
CA PHE A 384 6.64 -20.92 2.89
C PHE A 384 5.11 -20.89 2.92
N TYR A 385 4.47 -19.88 2.36
CA TYR A 385 3.02 -19.85 2.24
C TYR A 385 2.59 -19.48 0.81
N ARG A 386 1.32 -19.75 0.49
CA ARG A 386 0.73 -19.43 -0.81
C ARG A 386 -0.34 -18.36 -0.64
N THR A 387 -0.32 -17.35 -1.51
CA THR A 387 -1.43 -16.41 -1.65
C THR A 387 -2.56 -17.09 -2.43
N GLY A 388 -3.82 -16.71 -2.18
CA GLY A 388 -4.99 -17.32 -2.83
C GLY A 388 -5.14 -17.06 -4.33
N CYS A 389 -4.17 -16.40 -4.96
CA CYS A 389 -4.13 -16.15 -6.40
C CYS A 389 -3.16 -17.13 -7.06
N MET A 390 -3.64 -18.29 -7.48
CA MET A 390 -3.10 -19.08 -8.60
C MET A 390 -4.23 -19.52 -9.50
#